data_baf49625a2d9089c45eff1bde0bac04f
#
_entry.id   baf49625a2d9089c45eff1bde0bac04f
#
_cell.length_a   1.000
_cell.length_b   1.000
_cell.length_c   1.000
_cell.angle_alpha   90.00
_cell.angle_beta   90.00
_cell.angle_gamma   90.00
#
_symmetry.space_group_name_H-M   'P 1'
#
loop_
_entity.id
_entity.type
_entity.pdbx_description
1 polymer ?
#
loop_
_entity_poly.entity_id
_entity_poly.type
_entity_poly.pdbx_seq_one_letter_code
_entity_poly.pdbx_strand_id
1 'polypeptide(L)'
;MIVVIVVGMENAESNIHSTAIVHPNAKLGKDVIVGPGAVIGEHVEIGDGTQIGAHVVIGGWTTIGKRCEIYPNASIGLEPQDLKFKGEKSYCNIGDETVIREFV
;
A
#
# COMPACT_ATOMS: atom_id res chain seq x y z
N MET A 1 -8.24 10.37 8.05
CA MET A 1 -8.80 10.06 7.26
C MET A 1 -9.01 10.86 6.11
N ILE A 2 -8.96 12.01 6.16
CA ILE A 2 -9.25 12.88 5.16
C ILE A 2 -8.32 12.92 4.06
N VAL A 3 -7.13 12.63 4.32
CA VAL A 3 -6.10 12.60 3.36
C VAL A 3 -6.45 11.81 2.16
N VAL A 4 -7.17 10.78 2.39
CA VAL A 4 -7.56 9.89 1.34
C VAL A 4 -8.33 10.57 0.25
N ILE A 5 -9.15 11.50 0.64
CA ILE A 5 -9.97 12.18 -0.32
C ILE A 5 -9.14 12.97 -1.32
N VAL A 6 -8.12 13.61 -0.83
CA VAL A 6 -7.29 14.40 -1.71
C VAL A 6 -6.60 13.53 -2.73
N VAL A 7 -6.07 12.43 -2.28
CA VAL A 7 -5.41 11.52 -3.19
C VAL A 7 -6.40 11.00 -4.21
N GLY A 8 -7.58 10.67 -3.77
CA GLY A 8 -8.59 10.16 -4.67
C GLY A 8 -8.97 11.14 -5.74
N MET A 9 -8.96 12.41 -5.41
CA MET A 9 -9.30 13.40 -6.40
C MET A 9 -8.26 13.53 -7.48
N GLU A 10 -6.99 13.41 -7.12
CA GLU A 10 -5.96 13.51 -8.11
C GLU A 10 -5.81 12.25 -8.91
N ASN A 11 -6.21 11.13 -8.37
CA ASN A 11 -6.16 9.86 -9.05
C ASN A 11 -7.57 9.36 -9.24
N ALA A 12 -8.31 10.07 -10.07
CA ALA A 12 -9.73 9.83 -10.19
C ALA A 12 -10.08 8.40 -10.59
N GLU A 13 -9.15 7.69 -11.18
CA GLU A 13 -9.38 6.32 -11.60
C GLU A 13 -9.10 5.31 -10.51
N SER A 14 -8.54 5.74 -9.40
CA SER A 14 -8.32 4.85 -8.28
C SER A 14 -9.57 4.77 -7.41
N ASN A 15 -9.77 3.63 -6.77
CA ASN A 15 -10.95 3.41 -5.95
C ASN A 15 -10.50 3.13 -4.53
N ILE A 16 -10.50 4.17 -3.71
CA ILE A 16 -10.00 4.10 -2.34
C ILE A 16 -11.18 4.15 -1.38
N HIS A 17 -11.31 3.13 -0.54
CA HIS A 17 -12.40 3.10 0.42
C HIS A 17 -12.25 4.25 1.40
N SER A 18 -13.37 4.81 1.84
CA SER A 18 -13.36 6.00 2.68
C SER A 18 -12.69 5.79 4.03
N THR A 19 -12.60 4.56 4.51
CA THR A 19 -11.96 4.26 5.78
C THR A 19 -10.48 3.93 5.63
N ALA A 20 -9.97 3.86 4.41
CA ALA A 20 -8.54 3.60 4.22
C ALA A 20 -7.75 4.86 4.53
N ILE A 21 -6.52 4.67 4.97
CA ILE A 21 -5.61 5.77 5.25
C ILE A 21 -4.45 5.68 4.27
N VAL A 22 -4.38 6.63 3.35
CA VAL A 22 -3.33 6.66 2.35
C VAL A 22 -2.55 7.95 2.53
N HIS A 23 -1.25 7.82 2.79
CA HIS A 23 -0.44 9.01 3.00
C HIS A 23 -0.43 9.85 1.72
N PRO A 24 -0.47 11.16 1.82
CA PRO A 24 -0.50 12.03 0.62
C PRO A 24 0.69 11.83 -0.31
N ASN A 25 1.81 11.38 0.21
CA ASN A 25 2.98 11.17 -0.62
C ASN A 25 3.05 9.78 -1.24
N ALA A 26 2.12 8.89 -0.90
CA ALA A 26 2.07 7.58 -1.53
C ALA A 26 1.67 7.76 -2.99
N LYS A 27 2.23 6.92 -3.85
CA LYS A 27 1.97 7.00 -5.29
C LYS A 27 1.16 5.81 -5.72
N LEU A 28 -0.05 6.07 -6.20
CA LEU A 28 -0.94 5.04 -6.66
C LEU A 28 -1.14 5.18 -8.16
N GLY A 29 -1.05 4.08 -8.87
CA GLY A 29 -1.30 4.07 -10.31
C GLY A 29 -2.79 4.11 -10.61
N LYS A 30 -3.12 3.86 -11.87
CA LYS A 30 -4.50 3.88 -12.32
C LYS A 30 -5.21 2.62 -11.87
N ASP A 31 -6.49 2.76 -11.58
CA ASP A 31 -7.36 1.63 -11.27
C ASP A 31 -6.88 0.80 -10.07
N VAL A 32 -6.17 1.45 -9.15
CA VAL A 32 -5.77 0.79 -7.92
C VAL A 32 -6.98 0.76 -6.99
N ILE A 33 -7.24 -0.40 -6.39
CA ILE A 33 -8.36 -0.55 -5.47
C ILE A 33 -7.78 -0.73 -4.07
N VAL A 34 -8.23 0.11 -3.14
CA VAL A 34 -7.76 0.04 -1.76
C VAL A 34 -8.96 -0.22 -0.86
N GLY A 35 -8.93 -1.33 -0.15
CA GLY A 35 -10.06 -1.76 0.67
C GLY A 35 -10.18 -1.03 1.99
N PRO A 36 -11.26 -1.32 2.72
CA PRO A 36 -11.54 -0.62 3.97
C PRO A 36 -10.48 -0.91 5.02
N GLY A 37 -10.13 0.11 5.77
CA GLY A 37 -9.19 -0.02 6.87
C GLY A 37 -7.74 -0.23 6.47
N ALA A 38 -7.43 -0.19 5.17
CA ALA A 38 -6.05 -0.35 4.73
C ALA A 38 -5.25 0.90 5.08
N VAL A 39 -3.96 0.71 5.33
CA VAL A 39 -3.06 1.81 5.68
C VAL A 39 -1.86 1.77 4.75
N ILE A 40 -1.65 2.85 4.00
CA ILE A 40 -0.58 2.92 3.02
C ILE A 40 0.33 4.09 3.38
N GLY A 41 1.58 3.79 3.60
CA GLY A 41 2.53 4.75 4.13
C GLY A 41 3.13 5.68 3.10
N GLU A 42 3.99 6.54 3.59
CA GLU A 42 4.51 7.67 2.82
C GLU A 42 5.39 7.28 1.64
N HIS A 43 6.18 6.24 1.79
CA HIS A 43 7.16 5.86 0.77
C HIS A 43 6.72 4.65 -0.03
N VAL A 44 5.42 4.51 -0.23
CA VAL A 44 4.84 3.36 -0.92
C VAL A 44 4.45 3.76 -2.34
N GLU A 45 4.78 2.92 -3.31
CA GLU A 45 4.36 3.10 -4.69
C GLU A 45 3.63 1.85 -5.14
N ILE A 46 2.46 2.02 -5.71
CA ILE A 46 1.63 0.89 -6.13
C ILE A 46 1.30 1.03 -7.61
N GLY A 47 1.59 0.01 -8.37
CA GLY A 47 1.38 0.04 -9.82
C GLY A 47 -0.07 -0.13 -10.22
N ASP A 48 -0.32 0.09 -11.51
CA ASP A 48 -1.68 0.11 -12.06
C ASP A 48 -2.40 -1.20 -11.83
N GLY A 49 -3.67 -1.14 -11.53
CA GLY A 49 -4.54 -2.30 -11.46
C GLY A 49 -4.36 -3.18 -10.24
N THR A 50 -3.54 -2.78 -9.29
CA THR A 50 -3.29 -3.57 -8.09
C THR A 50 -4.47 -3.44 -7.12
N GLN A 51 -4.83 -4.54 -6.49
CA GLN A 51 -5.95 -4.58 -5.55
C GLN A 51 -5.41 -4.82 -4.15
N ILE A 52 -5.74 -3.92 -3.24
CA ILE A 52 -5.31 -3.98 -1.85
C ILE A 52 -6.52 -4.34 -1.00
N GLY A 53 -6.44 -5.43 -0.28
CA GLY A 53 -7.56 -5.90 0.51
C GLY A 53 -7.78 -5.10 1.79
N ALA A 54 -8.81 -5.49 2.53
CA ALA A 54 -9.17 -4.82 3.77
C ALA A 54 -8.06 -4.98 4.80
N HIS A 55 -7.83 -3.92 5.56
CA HIS A 55 -6.90 -3.93 6.70
C HIS A 55 -5.47 -4.32 6.35
N VAL A 56 -5.09 -4.16 5.10
CA VAL A 56 -3.71 -4.37 4.69
C VAL A 56 -2.88 -3.17 5.14
N VAL A 57 -1.71 -3.43 5.67
CA VAL A 57 -0.80 -2.36 6.09
C VAL A 57 0.45 -2.44 5.22
N ILE A 58 0.74 -1.36 4.52
CA ILE A 58 1.92 -1.29 3.67
C ILE A 58 2.75 -0.10 4.13
N GLY A 59 3.94 -0.37 4.60
CA GLY A 59 4.81 0.68 5.12
C GLY A 59 6.20 0.58 4.55
N GLY A 60 7.11 1.34 5.14
CA GLY A 60 8.49 1.34 4.72
C GLY A 60 8.64 1.85 3.30
N TRP A 61 9.72 1.48 2.67
CA TRP A 61 10.04 1.86 1.29
C TRP A 61 9.62 0.70 0.39
N THR A 62 8.36 0.67 0.03
CA THR A 62 7.78 -0.47 -0.68
C THR A 62 7.30 -0.07 -2.05
N THR A 63 7.67 -0.85 -3.05
CA THR A 63 7.18 -0.67 -4.41
C THR A 63 6.43 -1.93 -4.81
N ILE A 64 5.18 -1.77 -5.18
CA ILE A 64 4.33 -2.88 -5.61
C ILE A 64 4.04 -2.71 -7.08
N GLY A 65 4.24 -3.76 -7.84
CA GLY A 65 4.07 -3.73 -9.28
C GLY A 65 2.61 -3.63 -9.71
N LYS A 66 2.38 -3.92 -10.98
CA LYS A 66 1.05 -3.79 -11.58
C LYS A 66 0.27 -5.07 -11.41
N ARG A 67 -1.03 -4.91 -11.29
CA ARG A 67 -1.99 -6.04 -11.28
C ARG A 67 -1.68 -7.08 -10.21
N CYS A 68 -1.20 -6.61 -9.07
CA CYS A 68 -0.99 -7.48 -7.92
C CYS A 68 -2.29 -7.62 -7.14
N GLU A 69 -2.40 -8.70 -6.38
CA GLU A 69 -3.53 -8.89 -5.48
C GLU A 69 -2.99 -9.10 -4.09
N ILE A 70 -3.38 -8.24 -3.16
CA ILE A 70 -2.94 -8.34 -1.79
C ILE A 70 -4.16 -8.62 -0.94
N TYR A 71 -4.19 -9.79 -0.35
CA TYR A 71 -5.34 -10.26 0.39
C TYR A 71 -5.46 -9.58 1.74
N PRO A 72 -6.64 -9.59 2.33
CA PRO A 72 -6.87 -8.86 3.58
C PRO A 72 -5.91 -9.26 4.69
N ASN A 73 -5.61 -8.30 5.53
CA ASN A 73 -4.81 -8.47 6.73
C ASN A 73 -3.33 -8.81 6.50
N ALA A 74 -2.84 -8.61 5.29
CA ALA A 74 -1.41 -8.74 5.05
C ALA A 74 -0.67 -7.51 5.55
N SER A 75 0.59 -7.69 5.94
CA SER A 75 1.45 -6.58 6.35
C SER A 75 2.70 -6.64 5.52
N ILE A 76 3.03 -5.54 4.85
CA ILE A 76 4.10 -5.52 3.88
C ILE A 76 5.06 -4.38 4.18
N GLY A 77 6.34 -4.69 4.15
CA GLY A 77 7.36 -3.66 4.18
C GLY A 77 7.53 -2.93 5.50
N LEU A 78 6.99 -3.48 6.58
CA LEU A 78 7.12 -2.82 7.86
C LEU A 78 8.54 -3.01 8.39
N GLU A 79 9.01 -1.99 9.09
CA GLU A 79 10.35 -2.04 9.64
C GLU A 79 10.44 -3.07 10.75
N PRO A 80 11.58 -3.74 10.88
CA PRO A 80 11.73 -4.70 11.96
C PRO A 80 11.69 -4.02 13.32
N GLN A 81 11.21 -4.75 14.30
CA GLN A 81 11.18 -4.27 15.67
C GLN A 81 12.46 -4.64 16.42
N ASP A 82 13.56 -4.71 15.72
CA ASP A 82 14.83 -5.13 16.28
C ASP A 82 15.54 -3.93 16.87
N LEU A 83 15.98 -4.02 18.10
CA LEU A 83 16.69 -2.94 18.73
C LEU A 83 18.03 -2.63 18.06
N LYS A 84 18.52 -3.56 17.27
CA LYS A 84 19.76 -3.35 16.54
C LYS A 84 19.55 -2.67 15.21
N PHE A 85 18.31 -2.46 14.82
CA PHE A 85 18.01 -1.80 13.56
C PHE A 85 18.49 -0.37 13.68
N LYS A 86 19.35 0.05 12.78
CA LYS A 86 19.98 1.35 12.89
C LYS A 86 19.44 2.38 11.94
N GLY A 87 18.21 2.24 11.58
CA GLY A 87 17.59 3.23 10.71
C GLY A 87 17.97 3.11 9.26
N GLU A 88 18.62 2.03 8.88
CA GLU A 88 18.92 1.80 7.49
C GLU A 88 17.63 1.55 6.74
N LYS A 89 17.54 2.09 5.54
CA LYS A 89 16.33 1.89 4.75
C LYS A 89 16.23 0.46 4.29
N SER A 90 15.07 -0.11 4.50
CA SER A 90 14.77 -1.43 3.97
C SER A 90 13.81 -1.26 2.81
N TYR A 91 14.16 -1.81 1.67
CA TYR A 91 13.32 -1.71 0.49
C TYR A 91 12.64 -3.03 0.24
N CYS A 92 11.35 -2.96 -0.07
CA CYS A 92 10.58 -4.13 -0.42
C CYS A 92 10.03 -3.93 -1.82
N ASN A 93 10.40 -4.81 -2.75
CA ASN A 93 9.93 -4.70 -4.11
C ASN A 93 9.12 -5.93 -4.47
N ILE A 94 7.89 -5.71 -4.88
CA ILE A 94 7.00 -6.78 -5.25
C ILE A 94 6.73 -6.67 -6.73
N GLY A 95 7.03 -7.73 -7.48
CA GLY A 95 6.90 -7.71 -8.93
C GLY A 95 5.46 -7.70 -9.38
N ASP A 96 5.28 -7.48 -10.68
CA ASP A 96 3.94 -7.42 -11.27
C ASP A 96 3.22 -8.74 -11.11
N GLU A 97 1.92 -8.67 -10.98
CA GLU A 97 1.03 -9.84 -10.98
C GLU A 97 1.30 -10.81 -9.83
N THR A 98 1.84 -10.30 -8.75
CA THR A 98 2.11 -11.10 -7.56
C THR A 98 0.85 -11.19 -6.71
N VAL A 99 0.61 -12.34 -6.12
CA VAL A 99 -0.51 -12.55 -5.21
C VAL A 99 0.06 -12.75 -3.81
N ILE A 100 -0.35 -11.90 -2.88
CA ILE A 100 0.08 -12.00 -1.49
C ILE A 100 -1.14 -12.36 -0.66
N ARG A 101 -1.07 -13.49 0.00
CA ARG A 101 -2.20 -14.00 0.76
C ARG A 101 -2.27 -13.33 2.13
N GLU A 102 -3.37 -13.60 2.83
CA GLU A 102 -3.61 -12.96 4.11
C GLU A 102 -2.58 -13.37 5.16
N PHE A 103 -2.36 -12.48 6.09
CA PHE A 103 -1.46 -12.69 7.21
C PHE A 103 0.01 -12.92 6.81
N VAL A 104 0.41 -12.36 5.71
CA VAL A 104 1.81 -12.46 5.30
C VAL A 104 2.61 -11.28 5.77
#